data_0465449faab7a975e28395a8016b5fcd
#
_entry.id   0465449faab7a975e28395a8016b5fcd
#
_cell.length_a   1.000
_cell.length_b   1.000
_cell.length_c   1.000
_cell.angle_alpha   90.00
_cell.angle_beta   90.00
_cell.angle_gamma   90.00
#
_symmetry.space_group_name_H-M   'P 1'
#
loop_
_entity.id
_entity.type
_entity.pdbx_description
1 polymer ?
#
loop_
_entity_poly.entity_id
_entity_poly.type
_entity_poly.pdbx_seq_one_letter_code
_entity_poly.pdbx_strand_id
1 'polypeptide(L)'
;MFLTKYYPKVSYLWVIFCIFANKTSYMTAYQSPFQFGTLATDENFIDRVEDRALLKQLLSSHINVMLISPRRWGKSSLVKKATTELTNENQDIRICYIDAFSIGSEAEFYRTFASKVIACASSKFERWITDARKFLSGVVPQIVVNDQVTDFVAFDLKFVPQEEDKMTILNLPEMLAKEKNIKIIVCIDEFQQLANLPEYKEMEGKMRSVWQQQKLSTYCLYGSKRNMMLNIFNNSNSPFYRFGQVIFMDKISKEHWIPFIQSSFEKTDKTISHHYAEQICDIVACHSWYLQQLCYFVWSFTESEVTEETFALGVKQVLNINTPMFQNDTENLSATQIEMLRAIANGEQHFSSQDVKRNYNLGNPNTIVKNKKTLQNKDIIELQKGNFDFVDPIYRLWFKGEYR
;
A
#
# COMPACT_ATOMS: atom_id res chain seq x y z
N MET A 1 11.10 22.60 -24.04
CA MET A 1 10.75 23.00 -25.41
C MET A 1 11.43 22.08 -26.44
N PHE A 2 11.39 20.73 -26.26
CA PHE A 2 12.12 19.77 -27.12
C PHE A 2 11.33 18.49 -27.48
N LEU A 3 10.00 18.44 -27.27
CA LEU A 3 9.22 17.21 -27.53
C LEU A 3 8.15 17.33 -28.63
N THR A 4 8.26 18.26 -29.58
CA THR A 4 7.19 18.52 -30.57
C THR A 4 7.56 18.19 -32.04
N LYS A 5 8.56 17.39 -32.32
CA LYS A 5 8.84 16.99 -33.73
C LYS A 5 9.07 15.48 -33.82
N TYR A 6 8.26 14.80 -34.60
CA TYR A 6 8.28 13.39 -35.06
C TYR A 6 7.28 12.44 -34.40
N TYR A 7 6.09 12.35 -34.95
CA TYR A 7 5.30 11.12 -34.94
C TYR A 7 4.52 10.93 -36.26
N PRO A 8 4.85 9.93 -37.10
CA PRO A 8 3.88 9.26 -37.94
C PRO A 8 3.39 7.96 -37.26
N LYS A 9 2.09 7.70 -37.44
CA LYS A 9 1.41 6.47 -37.01
C LYS A 9 2.00 5.25 -37.75
N VAL A 10 2.84 4.47 -37.07
CA VAL A 10 3.24 3.12 -37.53
C VAL A 10 3.21 2.19 -36.32
N SER A 11 2.69 0.99 -36.54
CA SER A 11 2.42 -0.04 -35.53
C SER A 11 3.64 -0.42 -34.65
N TYR A 12 3.75 0.21 -33.52
CA TYR A 12 4.91 0.11 -32.62
C TYR A 12 5.10 -1.26 -31.96
N LEU A 13 4.09 -2.11 -31.95
CA LEU A 13 4.22 -3.50 -31.45
C LEU A 13 5.26 -4.31 -32.24
N TRP A 14 5.39 -4.07 -33.53
CA TRP A 14 6.36 -4.78 -34.36
C TRP A 14 7.79 -4.30 -34.15
N VAL A 15 7.99 -3.01 -33.90
CA VAL A 15 9.32 -2.45 -33.62
C VAL A 15 9.83 -2.90 -32.27
N ILE A 16 8.96 -2.95 -31.25
CA ILE A 16 9.30 -3.49 -29.93
C ILE A 16 9.63 -4.99 -30.04
N PHE A 17 8.86 -5.75 -30.80
CA PHE A 17 9.12 -7.18 -31.01
C PHE A 17 10.44 -7.42 -31.77
N CYS A 18 10.78 -6.59 -32.78
CA CYS A 18 12.04 -6.68 -33.49
C CYS A 18 13.26 -6.26 -32.65
N ILE A 19 13.12 -5.27 -31.76
CA ILE A 19 14.20 -4.88 -30.83
C ILE A 19 14.42 -6.01 -29.78
N PHE A 20 13.37 -6.65 -29.29
CA PHE A 20 13.50 -7.82 -28.40
C PHE A 20 13.98 -9.07 -29.14
N ALA A 21 13.55 -9.32 -30.37
CA ALA A 21 13.95 -10.51 -31.14
C ALA A 21 15.41 -10.46 -31.63
N ASN A 22 15.97 -9.29 -31.89
CA ASN A 22 17.37 -9.15 -32.30
C ASN A 22 18.37 -9.05 -31.13
N LYS A 23 17.89 -8.85 -29.87
CA LYS A 23 18.76 -8.79 -28.68
C LYS A 23 18.77 -10.07 -27.83
N THR A 24 18.14 -11.16 -28.27
CA THR A 24 18.12 -12.44 -27.52
C THR A 24 19.51 -13.12 -27.44
N SER A 25 20.57 -12.56 -28.03
CA SER A 25 21.89 -13.18 -28.00
C SER A 25 22.83 -12.72 -26.90
N TYR A 26 22.49 -11.69 -26.11
CA TYR A 26 23.33 -11.18 -24.99
C TYR A 26 22.54 -10.76 -23.76
N MET A 27 21.51 -11.52 -23.36
CA MET A 27 20.98 -11.36 -22.00
C MET A 27 22.00 -11.95 -21.05
N THR A 28 22.85 -11.10 -20.49
CA THR A 28 23.62 -11.43 -19.31
C THR A 28 22.71 -11.98 -18.23
N ALA A 29 23.13 -13.05 -17.56
CA ALA A 29 22.37 -13.83 -16.58
C ALA A 29 21.97 -13.07 -15.30
N TYR A 30 21.96 -11.74 -15.31
CA TYR A 30 21.58 -10.92 -14.15
C TYR A 30 20.08 -10.68 -14.12
N GLN A 31 19.46 -11.13 -13.04
CA GLN A 31 18.11 -10.72 -12.70
C GLN A 31 18.14 -9.24 -12.27
N SER A 32 17.14 -8.45 -12.71
CA SER A 32 17.07 -7.03 -12.33
C SER A 32 17.11 -6.86 -10.80
N PRO A 33 17.94 -5.94 -10.28
CA PRO A 33 17.98 -5.63 -8.86
C PRO A 33 16.78 -4.81 -8.40
N PHE A 34 15.93 -4.34 -9.33
CA PHE A 34 14.76 -3.53 -9.05
C PHE A 34 13.50 -4.39 -9.10
N GLN A 35 12.71 -4.37 -8.02
CA GLN A 35 11.48 -5.14 -7.88
C GLN A 35 10.29 -4.24 -7.59
N PHE A 36 9.20 -4.46 -8.31
CA PHE A 36 7.91 -3.79 -8.09
C PHE A 36 6.77 -4.80 -8.26
N GLY A 37 5.63 -4.52 -7.65
CA GLY A 37 4.47 -5.43 -7.68
C GLY A 37 4.49 -6.53 -6.63
N THR A 38 5.57 -6.67 -5.87
CA THR A 38 5.72 -7.63 -4.76
C THR A 38 6.13 -6.89 -3.47
N LEU A 39 6.05 -7.58 -2.34
CA LEU A 39 6.58 -7.05 -1.08
C LEU A 39 8.10 -6.94 -1.18
N ALA A 40 8.66 -5.79 -0.80
CA ALA A 40 10.10 -5.64 -0.68
C ALA A 40 10.61 -6.52 0.47
N THR A 41 11.55 -7.40 0.15
CA THR A 41 12.27 -8.25 1.09
C THR A 41 13.67 -7.71 1.33
N ASP A 42 14.42 -8.35 2.21
CA ASP A 42 15.67 -7.89 2.83
C ASP A 42 16.60 -6.99 1.99
N GLU A 43 16.99 -7.43 0.81
CA GLU A 43 17.93 -6.68 -0.05
C GLU A 43 17.27 -5.49 -0.77
N ASN A 44 15.96 -5.55 -0.96
CA ASN A 44 15.17 -4.53 -1.64
C ASN A 44 14.42 -3.61 -0.67
N PHE A 45 14.59 -3.83 0.64
CA PHE A 45 14.03 -2.99 1.68
C PHE A 45 14.97 -1.82 1.95
N ILE A 46 14.60 -0.66 1.46
CA ILE A 46 15.43 0.54 1.52
C ILE A 46 15.01 1.37 2.71
N ASP A 47 16.01 1.78 3.50
CA ASP A 47 15.87 2.75 4.58
C ASP A 47 14.74 2.43 5.59
N ARG A 48 14.06 3.42 6.11
CA ARG A 48 13.01 3.36 7.14
C ARG A 48 13.52 2.85 8.49
N VAL A 49 14.79 3.13 8.79
CA VAL A 49 15.40 2.70 10.05
C VAL A 49 14.62 3.27 11.23
N GLU A 50 14.25 4.55 11.16
CA GLU A 50 13.52 5.24 12.22
C GLU A 50 12.06 4.73 12.31
N ASP A 51 11.34 4.65 11.18
CA ASP A 51 9.96 4.13 11.14
C ASP A 51 9.89 2.71 11.69
N ARG A 52 10.87 1.87 11.31
CA ARG A 52 10.98 0.48 11.75
C ARG A 52 11.28 0.39 13.25
N ALA A 53 12.24 1.18 13.74
CA ALA A 53 12.60 1.22 15.15
C ALA A 53 11.42 1.69 16.01
N LEU A 54 10.73 2.76 15.59
CA LEU A 54 9.55 3.27 16.25
C LEU A 54 8.42 2.24 16.29
N LEU A 55 8.13 1.59 15.17
CA LEU A 55 7.09 0.57 15.08
C LEU A 55 7.40 -0.62 16.00
N LYS A 56 8.64 -1.10 16.00
CA LYS A 56 9.11 -2.16 16.91
C LYS A 56 8.96 -1.75 18.37
N GLN A 57 9.40 -0.55 18.73
CA GLN A 57 9.33 -0.04 20.09
C GLN A 57 7.87 0.02 20.60
N LEU A 58 6.97 0.56 19.80
CA LEU A 58 5.56 0.68 20.18
C LEU A 58 4.91 -0.69 20.34
N LEU A 59 5.06 -1.58 19.37
CA LEU A 59 4.44 -2.91 19.40
C LEU A 59 4.99 -3.77 20.54
N SER A 60 6.30 -3.73 20.81
CA SER A 60 6.91 -4.46 21.94
C SER A 60 6.46 -3.92 23.31
N SER A 61 6.14 -2.62 23.37
CA SER A 61 5.62 -1.94 24.56
C SER A 61 4.10 -2.06 24.74
N HIS A 62 3.43 -2.91 23.96
CA HIS A 62 1.96 -3.09 23.98
C HIS A 62 1.15 -1.82 23.64
N ILE A 63 1.70 -0.95 22.80
CA ILE A 63 1.00 0.22 22.30
C ILE A 63 0.42 -0.12 20.93
N ASN A 64 -0.91 0.00 20.79
CA ASN A 64 -1.58 -0.18 19.52
C ASN A 64 -1.11 0.91 18.53
N VAL A 65 -0.95 0.52 17.28
CA VAL A 65 -0.44 1.40 16.23
C VAL A 65 -1.45 1.49 15.09
N MET A 66 -1.69 2.70 14.62
CA MET A 66 -2.43 2.98 13.39
C MET A 66 -1.46 3.59 12.38
N LEU A 67 -1.03 2.79 11.40
CA LEU A 67 -0.08 3.22 10.37
C LEU A 67 -0.83 3.65 9.11
N ILE A 68 -0.71 4.92 8.74
CA ILE A 68 -1.38 5.52 7.60
C ILE A 68 -0.35 5.91 6.55
N SER A 69 -0.52 5.40 5.33
CA SER A 69 0.38 5.67 4.22
C SER A 69 -0.36 5.53 2.89
N PRO A 70 -0.12 6.35 1.90
CA PRO A 70 -0.64 6.14 0.57
C PRO A 70 -0.30 4.75 0.02
N ARG A 71 -1.05 4.32 -0.99
CA ARG A 71 -0.79 3.04 -1.66
C ARG A 71 0.62 2.99 -2.24
N ARG A 72 1.24 1.79 -2.22
CA ARG A 72 2.53 1.53 -2.88
C ARG A 72 3.74 2.28 -2.31
N TRP A 73 3.65 2.80 -1.07
CA TRP A 73 4.78 3.42 -0.37
C TRP A 73 5.59 2.43 0.49
N GLY A 74 5.26 1.14 0.47
CA GLY A 74 5.96 0.11 1.21
C GLY A 74 5.46 -0.14 2.64
N LYS A 75 4.22 0.29 2.96
CA LYS A 75 3.56 0.10 4.27
C LYS A 75 3.60 -1.35 4.75
N SER A 76 3.10 -2.29 3.93
CA SER A 76 3.03 -3.71 4.29
C SER A 76 4.42 -4.34 4.40
N SER A 77 5.40 -3.87 3.59
CA SER A 77 6.82 -4.28 3.72
C SER A 77 7.42 -3.80 5.03
N LEU A 78 7.15 -2.56 5.46
CA LEU A 78 7.59 -2.01 6.74
C LEU A 78 7.04 -2.82 7.91
N VAL A 79 5.72 -3.07 7.94
CA VAL A 79 5.07 -3.87 8.99
C VAL A 79 5.69 -5.27 9.02
N LYS A 80 5.81 -5.93 7.86
CA LYS A 80 6.39 -7.28 7.78
C LYS A 80 7.83 -7.33 8.29
N LYS A 81 8.69 -6.37 7.88
CA LYS A 81 10.09 -6.30 8.32
C LYS A 81 10.21 -6.08 9.82
N ALA A 82 9.50 -5.06 10.36
CA ALA A 82 9.53 -4.74 11.78
C ALA A 82 9.05 -5.92 12.64
N THR A 83 7.96 -6.58 12.25
CA THR A 83 7.40 -7.71 13.00
C THR A 83 8.24 -8.99 12.87
N THR A 84 8.89 -9.23 11.73
CA THR A 84 9.86 -10.34 11.58
C THR A 84 11.06 -10.13 12.51
N GLU A 85 11.61 -8.91 12.59
CA GLU A 85 12.69 -8.60 13.53
C GLU A 85 12.26 -8.80 14.99
N LEU A 86 11.03 -8.37 15.36
CA LEU A 86 10.50 -8.59 16.70
C LEU A 86 10.40 -10.08 17.07
N THR A 87 9.97 -10.93 16.14
CA THR A 87 9.89 -12.38 16.38
C THR A 87 11.26 -13.03 16.49
N ASN A 88 12.25 -12.52 15.77
CA ASN A 88 13.63 -13.00 15.87
C ASN A 88 14.29 -12.59 17.20
N GLU A 89 13.97 -11.40 17.71
CA GLU A 89 14.48 -10.87 18.98
C GLU A 89 13.75 -11.49 20.19
N ASN A 90 12.48 -11.88 20.04
CA ASN A 90 11.67 -12.45 21.12
C ASN A 90 10.78 -13.59 20.59
N GLN A 91 11.16 -14.80 20.94
CA GLN A 91 10.46 -16.02 20.51
C GLN A 91 9.06 -16.22 21.12
N ASP A 92 8.70 -15.44 22.14
CA ASP A 92 7.36 -15.49 22.75
C ASP A 92 6.34 -14.63 21.99
N ILE A 93 6.78 -13.83 21.01
CA ILE A 93 5.90 -13.02 20.18
C ILE A 93 5.39 -13.87 18.98
N ARG A 94 4.08 -13.77 18.74
CA ARG A 94 3.43 -14.33 17.53
C ARG A 94 2.75 -13.22 16.75
N ILE A 95 2.84 -13.29 15.44
CA ILE A 95 2.26 -12.28 14.55
C ILE A 95 1.10 -12.90 13.77
N CYS A 96 -0.07 -12.28 13.86
CA CYS A 96 -1.24 -12.60 13.09
C CYS A 96 -1.42 -11.57 11.98
N TYR A 97 -1.40 -11.98 10.71
CA TYR A 97 -1.65 -11.09 9.56
C TYR A 97 -3.04 -11.34 8.99
N ILE A 98 -3.81 -10.27 8.84
CA ILE A 98 -5.15 -10.27 8.25
C ILE A 98 -5.17 -9.20 7.16
N ASP A 99 -5.65 -9.56 5.97
CA ASP A 99 -5.92 -8.61 4.89
C ASP A 99 -7.42 -8.35 4.86
N ALA A 100 -7.82 -7.12 5.24
CA ALA A 100 -9.22 -6.72 5.24
C ALA A 100 -9.76 -6.41 3.84
N PHE A 101 -8.91 -6.34 2.81
CA PHE A 101 -9.33 -6.08 1.44
C PHE A 101 -10.25 -7.17 0.89
N SER A 102 -10.03 -8.41 1.27
CA SER A 102 -10.81 -9.58 0.84
C SER A 102 -12.10 -9.81 1.63
N ILE A 103 -12.35 -9.03 2.69
CA ILE A 103 -13.48 -9.24 3.59
C ILE A 103 -14.72 -8.49 3.07
N GLY A 104 -15.74 -9.25 2.66
CA GLY A 104 -16.97 -8.73 2.08
C GLY A 104 -18.17 -8.70 3.03
N SER A 105 -18.07 -9.25 4.26
CA SER A 105 -19.16 -9.27 5.25
C SER A 105 -18.66 -9.36 6.67
N GLU A 106 -19.51 -8.96 7.63
CA GLU A 106 -19.24 -9.10 9.06
C GLU A 106 -18.91 -10.55 9.44
N ALA A 107 -19.71 -11.50 8.98
CA ALA A 107 -19.50 -12.92 9.27
C ALA A 107 -18.14 -13.43 8.76
N GLU A 108 -17.71 -12.96 7.58
CA GLU A 108 -16.41 -13.27 7.02
C GLU A 108 -15.27 -12.67 7.84
N PHE A 109 -15.43 -11.44 8.34
CA PHE A 109 -14.46 -10.84 9.26
C PHE A 109 -14.23 -11.71 10.48
N TYR A 110 -15.29 -12.10 11.19
CA TYR A 110 -15.15 -12.90 12.41
C TYR A 110 -14.54 -14.27 12.14
N ARG A 111 -14.92 -14.93 11.03
CA ARG A 111 -14.32 -16.21 10.61
C ARG A 111 -12.83 -16.07 10.32
N THR A 112 -12.48 -15.09 9.48
CA THR A 112 -11.08 -14.84 9.10
C THR A 112 -10.24 -14.48 10.32
N PHE A 113 -10.76 -13.61 11.18
CA PHE A 113 -10.10 -13.21 12.42
C PHE A 113 -9.82 -14.43 13.30
N ALA A 114 -10.84 -15.24 13.60
CA ALA A 114 -10.69 -16.46 14.42
C ALA A 114 -9.68 -17.42 13.81
N SER A 115 -9.82 -17.73 12.51
CA SER A 115 -8.93 -18.65 11.80
C SER A 115 -7.47 -18.21 11.84
N LYS A 116 -7.20 -16.94 11.52
CA LYS A 116 -5.83 -16.39 11.49
C LYS A 116 -5.20 -16.28 12.87
N VAL A 117 -5.97 -15.89 13.88
CA VAL A 117 -5.50 -15.79 15.27
C VAL A 117 -5.15 -17.17 15.82
N ILE A 118 -5.99 -18.17 15.63
CA ILE A 118 -5.67 -19.53 16.06
C ILE A 118 -4.45 -20.08 15.32
N ALA A 119 -4.36 -19.82 14.01
CA ALA A 119 -3.23 -20.28 13.19
C ALA A 119 -1.89 -19.68 13.65
N CYS A 120 -1.84 -18.38 13.99
CA CYS A 120 -0.60 -17.75 14.42
C CYS A 120 -0.10 -18.27 15.78
N ALA A 121 -1.02 -18.69 16.66
CA ALA A 121 -0.72 -19.20 17.98
C ALA A 121 -0.43 -20.72 18.00
N SER A 122 -0.71 -21.45 16.90
CA SER A 122 -0.64 -22.91 16.83
C SER A 122 0.44 -23.37 15.86
N SER A 123 1.44 -24.10 16.34
CA SER A 123 2.61 -24.53 15.56
C SER A 123 2.36 -25.75 14.66
N LYS A 124 1.23 -26.45 14.85
CA LYS A 124 0.88 -27.68 14.10
C LYS A 124 -0.64 -27.74 13.90
N PHE A 125 -1.06 -28.39 12.81
CA PHE A 125 -2.48 -28.57 12.46
C PHE A 125 -3.32 -29.19 13.57
N GLU A 126 -2.83 -30.24 14.20
CA GLU A 126 -3.53 -30.90 15.30
C GLU A 126 -3.81 -29.97 16.49
N ARG A 127 -2.85 -29.08 16.79
CA ARG A 127 -3.01 -28.05 17.83
C ARG A 127 -4.02 -26.99 17.40
N TRP A 128 -4.01 -26.61 16.15
CA TRP A 128 -4.99 -25.66 15.59
C TRP A 128 -6.43 -26.19 15.73
N ILE A 129 -6.66 -27.49 15.39
CA ILE A 129 -7.96 -28.14 15.58
C ILE A 129 -8.36 -28.16 17.07
N THR A 130 -7.42 -28.51 17.95
CA THR A 130 -7.65 -28.58 19.38
C THR A 130 -7.99 -27.20 19.94
N ASP A 131 -7.25 -26.17 19.56
CA ASP A 131 -7.47 -24.79 19.96
C ASP A 131 -8.82 -24.27 19.43
N ALA A 132 -9.15 -24.54 18.15
CA ALA A 132 -10.42 -24.13 17.57
C ALA A 132 -11.60 -24.75 18.33
N ARG A 133 -11.55 -26.06 18.65
CA ARG A 133 -12.59 -26.73 19.44
C ARG A 133 -12.68 -26.23 20.88
N LYS A 134 -11.54 -25.93 21.51
CA LYS A 134 -11.50 -25.46 22.90
C LYS A 134 -12.06 -24.05 23.04
N PHE A 135 -11.62 -23.12 22.18
CA PHE A 135 -11.91 -21.71 22.31
C PHE A 135 -13.19 -21.26 21.59
N LEU A 136 -13.66 -22.07 20.65
CA LEU A 136 -14.90 -21.85 19.89
C LEU A 136 -15.92 -22.95 20.18
N SER A 137 -15.99 -23.47 21.41
CA SER A 137 -16.83 -24.61 21.79
C SER A 137 -18.34 -24.38 21.60
N GLY A 138 -18.80 -23.12 21.57
CA GLY A 138 -20.18 -22.76 21.19
C GLY A 138 -20.44 -22.81 19.68
N VAL A 139 -19.39 -22.87 18.87
CA VAL A 139 -19.43 -22.86 17.42
C VAL A 139 -18.99 -24.24 16.93
N VAL A 140 -19.78 -24.92 16.10
CA VAL A 140 -19.35 -26.16 15.45
C VAL A 140 -18.54 -25.80 14.19
N PRO A 141 -17.20 -25.68 14.28
CA PRO A 141 -16.41 -25.31 13.10
C PRO A 141 -16.35 -26.47 12.14
N GLN A 142 -16.81 -26.27 10.92
CA GLN A 142 -16.48 -27.17 9.82
C GLN A 142 -15.07 -26.82 9.34
N ILE A 143 -14.14 -27.74 9.55
CA ILE A 143 -12.74 -27.55 9.15
C ILE A 143 -12.62 -27.97 7.68
N VAL A 144 -12.24 -27.06 6.82
CA VAL A 144 -11.96 -27.34 5.41
C VAL A 144 -10.44 -27.31 5.21
N VAL A 145 -9.88 -28.46 4.84
CA VAL A 145 -8.49 -28.59 4.44
C VAL A 145 -8.41 -28.32 2.94
N ASN A 146 -7.69 -27.32 2.53
CA ASN A 146 -7.50 -27.01 1.12
C ASN A 146 -6.20 -27.65 0.64
N ASP A 147 -6.30 -28.78 -0.05
CA ASP A 147 -5.16 -29.62 -0.49
C ASP A 147 -4.33 -29.02 -1.64
N GLN A 148 -4.63 -27.81 -2.10
CA GLN A 148 -3.99 -27.25 -3.30
C GLN A 148 -2.77 -26.33 -3.07
N VAL A 149 -2.32 -26.15 -1.84
CA VAL A 149 -1.13 -25.31 -1.56
C VAL A 149 -0.10 -26.11 -0.76
N THR A 150 1.00 -26.42 -1.39
CA THR A 150 2.03 -27.37 -0.92
C THR A 150 2.91 -26.87 0.24
N ASP A 151 2.76 -25.65 0.74
CA ASP A 151 3.63 -25.12 1.84
C ASP A 151 2.92 -24.40 2.99
N PHE A 152 1.64 -24.05 2.88
CA PHE A 152 0.82 -23.58 4.00
C PHE A 152 -0.62 -24.07 3.79
N VAL A 153 -1.03 -25.05 4.56
CA VAL A 153 -2.43 -25.48 4.58
C VAL A 153 -3.27 -24.30 5.05
N ALA A 154 -4.07 -23.74 4.16
CA ALA A 154 -5.02 -22.69 4.51
C ALA A 154 -6.17 -23.36 5.29
N PHE A 155 -6.14 -23.26 6.61
CA PHE A 155 -7.23 -23.70 7.47
C PHE A 155 -8.34 -22.66 7.43
N ASP A 156 -9.50 -23.03 6.98
CA ASP A 156 -10.68 -22.17 7.00
C ASP A 156 -11.72 -22.72 7.97
N LEU A 157 -12.31 -21.82 8.75
CA LEU A 157 -13.40 -22.11 9.67
C LEU A 157 -14.72 -21.77 8.99
N LYS A 158 -15.51 -22.77 8.64
CA LYS A 158 -16.88 -22.54 8.15
C LYS A 158 -17.88 -22.56 9.31
N PHE A 159 -18.31 -21.41 9.74
CA PHE A 159 -19.41 -21.23 10.68
C PHE A 159 -20.08 -19.87 10.46
N VAL A 160 -21.31 -19.73 10.93
CA VAL A 160 -21.98 -18.44 10.97
C VAL A 160 -21.91 -17.95 12.41
N PRO A 161 -21.12 -16.89 12.72
CA PRO A 161 -20.99 -16.37 14.07
C PRO A 161 -22.35 -15.87 14.56
N GLN A 162 -22.78 -16.37 15.71
CA GLN A 162 -23.95 -15.83 16.43
C GLN A 162 -23.51 -14.59 17.21
N GLU A 163 -24.47 -13.78 17.68
CA GLU A 163 -24.16 -12.54 18.38
C GLU A 163 -23.30 -12.77 19.65
N GLU A 164 -23.58 -13.84 20.39
CA GLU A 164 -22.84 -14.27 21.59
C GLU A 164 -21.39 -14.71 21.29
N ASP A 165 -21.12 -15.20 20.08
CA ASP A 165 -19.78 -15.65 19.67
C ASP A 165 -18.85 -14.48 19.36
N LYS A 166 -19.38 -13.36 18.89
CA LYS A 166 -18.60 -12.22 18.38
C LYS A 166 -17.61 -11.67 19.40
N MET A 167 -18.05 -11.47 20.63
CA MET A 167 -17.18 -10.98 21.71
C MET A 167 -16.08 -12.00 22.07
N THR A 168 -16.41 -13.29 22.10
CA THR A 168 -15.47 -14.39 22.34
C THR A 168 -14.42 -14.43 21.23
N ILE A 169 -14.84 -14.32 19.95
CA ILE A 169 -13.94 -14.30 18.81
C ILE A 169 -12.97 -13.11 18.90
N LEU A 170 -13.46 -11.90 19.19
CA LEU A 170 -12.62 -10.73 19.35
C LEU A 170 -11.62 -10.86 20.51
N ASN A 171 -11.95 -11.67 21.52
CA ASN A 171 -11.06 -11.92 22.67
C ASN A 171 -10.10 -13.10 22.49
N LEU A 172 -10.19 -13.84 21.39
CA LEU A 172 -9.31 -14.99 21.10
C LEU A 172 -7.81 -14.68 21.22
N PRO A 173 -7.29 -13.53 20.72
CA PRO A 173 -5.88 -13.22 20.87
C PRO A 173 -5.42 -13.24 22.32
N GLU A 174 -6.17 -12.60 23.21
CA GLU A 174 -5.85 -12.53 24.64
C GLU A 174 -5.96 -13.88 25.34
N MET A 175 -7.02 -14.66 25.01
CA MET A 175 -7.23 -15.99 25.57
C MET A 175 -6.11 -16.95 25.21
N LEU A 176 -5.72 -16.99 23.91
CA LEU A 176 -4.63 -17.81 23.42
C LEU A 176 -3.27 -17.35 23.96
N ALA A 177 -3.04 -16.03 24.01
CA ALA A 177 -1.83 -15.46 24.56
C ALA A 177 -1.62 -15.86 26.02
N LYS A 178 -2.67 -15.78 26.81
CA LYS A 178 -2.67 -16.17 28.24
C LYS A 178 -2.46 -17.67 28.43
N GLU A 179 -3.19 -18.49 27.68
CA GLU A 179 -3.09 -19.96 27.77
C GLU A 179 -1.70 -20.48 27.40
N LYS A 180 -1.08 -19.89 26.36
CA LYS A 180 0.21 -20.35 25.82
C LYS A 180 1.41 -19.58 26.39
N ASN A 181 1.17 -18.61 27.28
CA ASN A 181 2.21 -17.72 27.81
C ASN A 181 3.02 -17.03 26.71
N ILE A 182 2.34 -16.48 25.70
CA ILE A 182 2.92 -15.76 24.56
C ILE A 182 2.30 -14.37 24.46
N LYS A 183 2.86 -13.53 23.57
CA LYS A 183 2.29 -12.25 23.16
C LYS A 183 1.83 -12.34 21.72
N ILE A 184 0.67 -11.76 21.40
CA ILE A 184 0.14 -11.78 20.04
C ILE A 184 0.04 -10.36 19.51
N ILE A 185 0.65 -10.10 18.35
CA ILE A 185 0.48 -8.87 17.59
C ILE A 185 -0.42 -9.15 16.40
N VAL A 186 -1.58 -8.51 16.37
CA VAL A 186 -2.55 -8.64 15.27
C VAL A 186 -2.36 -7.48 14.30
N CYS A 187 -1.91 -7.79 13.10
CA CYS A 187 -1.64 -6.86 12.01
C CYS A 187 -2.78 -6.95 10.99
N ILE A 188 -3.57 -5.88 10.83
CA ILE A 188 -4.70 -5.85 9.87
C ILE A 188 -4.39 -4.83 8.77
N ASP A 189 -4.12 -5.34 7.55
CA ASP A 189 -3.92 -4.50 6.35
C ASP A 189 -5.24 -4.01 5.80
N GLU A 190 -5.21 -2.83 5.17
CA GLU A 190 -6.34 -2.14 4.58
C GLU A 190 -7.56 -2.06 5.52
N PHE A 191 -7.31 -1.83 6.81
CA PHE A 191 -8.31 -1.81 7.89
C PHE A 191 -9.54 -0.97 7.56
N GLN A 192 -9.38 0.14 6.84
CA GLN A 192 -10.48 1.00 6.44
C GLN A 192 -11.50 0.32 5.52
N GLN A 193 -11.17 -0.83 4.93
CA GLN A 193 -12.14 -1.57 4.10
C GLN A 193 -13.30 -2.10 4.93
N LEU A 194 -13.08 -2.41 6.20
CA LEU A 194 -14.15 -2.81 7.11
C LEU A 194 -15.21 -1.72 7.28
N ALA A 195 -14.83 -0.44 7.17
CA ALA A 195 -15.76 0.69 7.24
C ALA A 195 -16.77 0.76 6.06
N ASN A 196 -16.59 -0.04 5.02
CA ASN A 196 -17.56 -0.19 3.94
C ASN A 196 -18.65 -1.23 4.25
N LEU A 197 -18.51 -2.03 5.31
CA LEU A 197 -19.51 -3.01 5.70
C LEU A 197 -20.70 -2.31 6.34
N PRO A 198 -21.95 -2.75 6.04
CA PRO A 198 -23.15 -2.16 6.63
C PRO A 198 -23.16 -2.18 8.16
N GLU A 199 -22.64 -3.26 8.76
CA GLU A 199 -22.61 -3.52 10.20
C GLU A 199 -21.42 -2.84 10.90
N TYR A 200 -20.55 -2.12 10.20
CA TYR A 200 -19.27 -1.62 10.71
C TYR A 200 -19.38 -0.84 12.03
N LYS A 201 -20.38 0.03 12.17
CA LYS A 201 -20.54 0.82 13.40
C LYS A 201 -20.70 -0.03 14.66
N GLU A 202 -21.43 -1.12 14.53
CA GLU A 202 -21.62 -2.07 15.62
C GLU A 202 -20.36 -2.88 15.87
N MET A 203 -19.74 -3.38 14.78
CA MET A 203 -18.47 -4.08 14.84
C MET A 203 -17.38 -3.22 15.48
N GLU A 204 -17.27 -1.96 15.09
CA GLU A 204 -16.30 -0.99 15.60
C GLU A 204 -16.41 -0.83 17.12
N GLY A 205 -17.64 -0.69 17.62
CA GLY A 205 -17.91 -0.62 19.04
C GLY A 205 -17.49 -1.88 19.81
N LYS A 206 -17.81 -3.07 19.27
CA LYS A 206 -17.43 -4.36 19.86
C LYS A 206 -15.92 -4.55 19.84
N MET A 207 -15.26 -4.31 18.70
CA MET A 207 -13.80 -4.38 18.60
C MET A 207 -13.13 -3.48 19.64
N ARG A 208 -13.55 -2.23 19.74
CA ARG A 208 -13.00 -1.26 20.70
C ARG A 208 -13.18 -1.71 22.13
N SER A 209 -14.36 -2.18 22.51
CA SER A 209 -14.68 -2.57 23.89
C SER A 209 -13.85 -3.77 24.35
N VAL A 210 -13.58 -4.73 23.46
CA VAL A 210 -12.78 -5.92 23.75
C VAL A 210 -11.29 -5.61 23.72
N TRP A 211 -10.80 -5.06 22.60
CA TRP A 211 -9.37 -4.91 22.36
C TRP A 211 -8.67 -3.95 23.33
N GLN A 212 -9.37 -2.91 23.80
CA GLN A 212 -8.77 -1.98 24.78
C GLN A 212 -8.49 -2.60 26.16
N GLN A 213 -9.11 -3.76 26.47
CA GLN A 213 -8.94 -4.44 27.76
C GLN A 213 -7.82 -5.50 27.73
N GLN A 214 -7.33 -5.83 26.54
CA GLN A 214 -6.31 -6.85 26.34
C GLN A 214 -4.93 -6.33 26.76
N LYS A 215 -4.14 -7.20 27.40
CA LYS A 215 -2.82 -6.88 27.97
C LYS A 215 -1.68 -7.66 27.32
N LEU A 216 -1.98 -8.79 26.69
CA LEU A 216 -1.02 -9.66 26.00
C LEU A 216 -1.16 -9.58 24.49
N SER A 217 -2.17 -8.85 24.01
CA SER A 217 -2.43 -8.67 22.58
C SER A 217 -2.28 -7.20 22.19
N THR A 218 -1.67 -6.95 21.04
CA THR A 218 -1.41 -5.61 20.51
C THR A 218 -1.86 -5.55 19.06
N TYR A 219 -2.36 -4.40 18.62
CA TYR A 219 -2.91 -4.21 17.28
C TYR A 219 -2.08 -3.25 16.46
N CYS A 220 -1.73 -3.67 15.23
CA CYS A 220 -1.17 -2.85 14.19
C CYS A 220 -2.21 -2.74 13.06
N LEU A 221 -2.99 -1.65 13.07
CA LEU A 221 -4.05 -1.39 12.10
C LEU A 221 -3.50 -0.45 11.04
N TYR A 222 -3.44 -0.88 9.78
CA TYR A 222 -2.84 -0.05 8.78
C TYR A 222 -3.65 -0.02 7.49
N GLY A 223 -3.52 1.08 6.74
CA GLY A 223 -4.32 1.30 5.54
C GLY A 223 -3.83 2.42 4.65
N SER A 224 -4.37 2.42 3.42
CA SER A 224 -3.91 3.32 2.37
C SER A 224 -4.82 4.54 2.17
N LYS A 225 -6.09 4.47 2.53
CA LYS A 225 -7.04 5.57 2.35
C LYS A 225 -6.99 6.53 3.55
N ARG A 226 -6.12 7.54 3.43
CA ARG A 226 -5.83 8.50 4.50
C ARG A 226 -7.08 9.10 5.14
N ASN A 227 -8.02 9.60 4.34
CA ASN A 227 -9.23 10.23 4.85
C ASN A 227 -10.13 9.26 5.62
N MET A 228 -10.28 8.01 5.16
CA MET A 228 -11.05 6.98 5.85
C MET A 228 -10.37 6.59 7.18
N MET A 229 -9.06 6.36 7.18
CA MET A 229 -8.29 6.06 8.38
C MET A 229 -8.38 7.19 9.41
N LEU A 230 -8.25 8.45 8.98
CA LEU A 230 -8.41 9.61 9.87
C LEU A 230 -9.83 9.71 10.44
N ASN A 231 -10.86 9.39 9.69
CA ASN A 231 -12.22 9.37 10.19
C ASN A 231 -12.43 8.29 11.25
N ILE A 232 -11.76 7.14 11.13
CA ILE A 232 -11.83 6.06 12.12
C ILE A 232 -11.07 6.44 13.40
N PHE A 233 -9.85 6.97 13.31
CA PHE A 233 -8.95 7.09 14.45
C PHE A 233 -8.83 8.48 15.06
N ASN A 234 -9.13 9.55 14.30
CA ASN A 234 -8.99 10.94 14.76
C ASN A 234 -10.34 11.66 14.96
N ASN A 235 -11.46 11.04 14.59
CA ASN A 235 -12.77 11.60 14.85
C ASN A 235 -13.18 11.30 16.29
N SER A 236 -13.44 12.34 17.10
CA SER A 236 -13.83 12.21 18.51
C SER A 236 -15.11 11.40 18.75
N ASN A 237 -15.95 11.26 17.71
CA ASN A 237 -17.19 10.49 17.78
C ASN A 237 -17.00 9.02 17.35
N SER A 238 -15.80 8.62 16.92
CA SER A 238 -15.49 7.24 16.56
C SER A 238 -15.08 6.43 17.78
N PRO A 239 -15.55 5.19 17.95
CA PRO A 239 -15.09 4.28 19.01
C PRO A 239 -13.57 4.12 19.05
N PHE A 240 -12.89 4.11 17.89
CA PHE A 240 -11.43 3.99 17.85
C PHE A 240 -10.66 5.29 18.10
N TYR A 241 -11.35 6.38 18.45
CA TYR A 241 -10.66 7.61 18.81
C TYR A 241 -9.64 7.36 19.94
N ARG A 242 -8.37 7.75 19.69
CA ARG A 242 -7.25 7.52 20.63
C ARG A 242 -7.08 6.05 21.07
N PHE A 243 -7.30 5.11 20.15
CA PHE A 243 -7.09 3.69 20.46
C PHE A 243 -5.59 3.34 20.62
N GLY A 244 -4.69 4.10 20.04
CA GLY A 244 -3.26 3.93 20.13
C GLY A 244 -2.52 5.08 19.43
N GLN A 245 -1.28 4.84 19.04
CA GLN A 245 -0.44 5.82 18.33
C GLN A 245 -0.72 5.83 16.85
N VAL A 246 -1.06 6.99 16.30
CA VAL A 246 -1.14 7.20 14.84
C VAL A 246 0.23 7.55 14.31
N ILE A 247 0.67 6.83 13.28
CA ILE A 247 1.91 7.07 12.55
C ILE A 247 1.55 7.37 11.09
N PHE A 248 2.05 8.49 10.59
CA PHE A 248 2.02 8.82 9.16
C PHE A 248 3.36 8.45 8.57
N MET A 249 3.32 7.55 7.58
CA MET A 249 4.55 7.15 6.89
C MET A 249 4.87 8.16 5.80
N ASP A 250 6.04 8.76 5.86
CA ASP A 250 6.54 9.69 4.85
C ASP A 250 7.19 8.96 3.65
N LYS A 251 7.46 9.69 2.57
CA LYS A 251 8.26 9.18 1.44
C LYS A 251 9.71 8.96 1.88
N ILE A 252 10.35 7.96 1.32
CA ILE A 252 11.80 7.81 1.43
C ILE A 252 12.44 8.98 0.68
N SER A 253 13.42 9.63 1.31
CA SER A 253 14.06 10.81 0.75
C SER A 253 15.03 10.49 -0.38
N LYS A 254 15.41 11.51 -1.18
CA LYS A 254 16.39 11.36 -2.26
C LYS A 254 17.75 10.89 -1.74
N GLU A 255 18.13 11.36 -0.55
CA GLU A 255 19.42 11.04 0.08
C GLU A 255 19.59 9.54 0.30
N HIS A 256 18.49 8.80 0.49
CA HIS A 256 18.49 7.34 0.62
C HIS A 256 18.27 6.64 -0.73
N TRP A 257 17.43 7.22 -1.60
CA TRP A 257 17.17 6.63 -2.91
C TRP A 257 18.36 6.66 -3.85
N ILE A 258 19.07 7.79 -3.96
CA ILE A 258 20.16 7.95 -4.92
C ILE A 258 21.28 6.93 -4.70
N PRO A 259 21.83 6.75 -3.49
CA PRO A 259 22.84 5.72 -3.24
C PRO A 259 22.33 4.29 -3.51
N PHE A 260 21.07 4.02 -3.18
CA PHE A 260 20.45 2.72 -3.48
C PHE A 260 20.38 2.46 -4.97
N ILE A 261 19.93 3.43 -5.77
CA ILE A 261 19.85 3.30 -7.23
C ILE A 261 21.24 3.02 -7.80
N GLN A 262 22.25 3.83 -7.43
CA GLN A 262 23.62 3.68 -7.92
C GLN A 262 24.20 2.31 -7.58
N SER A 263 24.14 1.91 -6.30
CA SER A 263 24.66 0.61 -5.86
C SER A 263 23.92 -0.58 -6.50
N SER A 264 22.63 -0.42 -6.81
CA SER A 264 21.84 -1.46 -7.47
C SER A 264 22.25 -1.66 -8.94
N PHE A 265 22.61 -0.58 -9.65
CA PHE A 265 23.19 -0.67 -11.00
C PHE A 265 24.57 -1.34 -10.96
N GLU A 266 25.43 -0.92 -10.03
CA GLU A 266 26.79 -1.45 -9.85
C GLU A 266 26.81 -2.96 -9.58
N LYS A 267 25.86 -3.48 -8.79
CA LYS A 267 25.74 -4.93 -8.52
C LYS A 267 25.55 -5.79 -9.78
N THR A 268 25.20 -5.17 -10.88
CA THR A 268 24.93 -5.84 -12.18
C THR A 268 25.85 -5.34 -13.29
N ASP A 269 27.03 -4.82 -12.93
CA ASP A 269 28.05 -4.30 -13.86
C ASP A 269 27.55 -3.17 -14.76
N LYS A 270 26.56 -2.38 -14.27
CA LYS A 270 26.05 -1.19 -14.96
C LYS A 270 26.26 0.04 -14.10
N THR A 271 26.25 1.20 -14.73
CA THR A 271 26.44 2.47 -14.03
C THR A 271 25.33 3.47 -14.36
N ILE A 272 24.99 4.28 -13.36
CA ILE A 272 24.08 5.43 -13.49
C ILE A 272 24.71 6.64 -12.79
N SER A 273 24.74 7.78 -13.47
CA SER A 273 25.23 9.00 -12.86
C SER A 273 24.31 9.49 -11.76
N HIS A 274 24.84 10.27 -10.81
CA HIS A 274 24.05 10.95 -9.78
C HIS A 274 22.91 11.77 -10.39
N HIS A 275 23.17 12.44 -11.50
CA HIS A 275 22.21 13.26 -12.22
C HIS A 275 20.98 12.47 -12.68
N TYR A 276 21.16 11.32 -13.33
CA TYR A 276 20.03 10.49 -13.76
C TYR A 276 19.31 9.82 -12.57
N ALA A 277 20.04 9.42 -11.53
CA ALA A 277 19.43 8.88 -10.31
C ALA A 277 18.54 9.93 -9.61
N GLU A 278 19.00 11.19 -9.57
CA GLU A 278 18.22 12.31 -9.05
C GLU A 278 16.99 12.61 -9.93
N GLN A 279 17.15 12.63 -11.25
CA GLN A 279 16.03 12.82 -12.18
C GLN A 279 14.96 11.73 -12.02
N ILE A 280 15.34 10.45 -11.80
CA ILE A 280 14.38 9.39 -11.46
C ILE A 280 13.56 9.79 -10.24
N CYS A 281 14.23 10.19 -9.15
CA CYS A 281 13.55 10.59 -7.93
C CYS A 281 12.57 11.75 -8.16
N ASP A 282 12.94 12.72 -8.98
CA ASP A 282 12.10 13.88 -9.29
C ASP A 282 10.88 13.53 -10.12
N ILE A 283 11.06 12.75 -11.19
CA ILE A 283 9.98 12.33 -12.10
C ILE A 283 8.90 11.58 -11.33
N VAL A 284 9.30 10.67 -10.47
CA VAL A 284 8.36 9.86 -9.69
C VAL A 284 8.06 10.44 -8.31
N ALA A 285 8.54 11.67 -8.01
CA ALA A 285 8.39 12.34 -6.71
C ALA A 285 8.69 11.40 -5.52
N CYS A 286 9.76 10.61 -5.61
CA CYS A 286 10.17 9.59 -4.62
C CYS A 286 9.07 8.55 -4.27
N HIS A 287 8.12 8.29 -5.17
CA HIS A 287 7.10 7.28 -4.98
C HIS A 287 7.71 5.88 -5.13
N SER A 288 7.83 5.12 -4.05
CA SER A 288 8.62 3.88 -3.98
C SER A 288 8.34 2.88 -5.11
N TRP A 289 7.06 2.63 -5.42
CA TRP A 289 6.70 1.67 -6.47
C TRP A 289 7.09 2.15 -7.87
N TYR A 290 6.82 3.42 -8.19
CA TYR A 290 7.20 3.99 -9.49
C TYR A 290 8.70 4.20 -9.63
N LEU A 291 9.40 4.44 -8.53
CA LEU A 291 10.85 4.53 -8.53
C LEU A 291 11.48 3.19 -8.93
N GLN A 292 11.04 2.11 -8.31
CA GLN A 292 11.48 0.76 -8.66
C GLN A 292 11.12 0.41 -10.11
N GLN A 293 9.90 0.76 -10.56
CA GLN A 293 9.45 0.52 -11.94
C GLN A 293 10.30 1.30 -12.96
N LEU A 294 10.56 2.58 -12.71
CA LEU A 294 11.36 3.41 -13.61
C LEU A 294 12.82 2.95 -13.64
N CYS A 295 13.40 2.65 -12.48
CA CYS A 295 14.73 2.07 -12.39
C CYS A 295 14.84 0.76 -13.15
N TYR A 296 13.84 -0.13 -13.04
CA TYR A 296 13.79 -1.39 -13.77
C TYR A 296 13.87 -1.17 -15.28
N PHE A 297 13.08 -0.25 -15.84
CA PHE A 297 13.08 -0.01 -17.28
C PHE A 297 14.35 0.71 -17.74
N VAL A 298 14.83 1.72 -17.02
CA VAL A 298 16.11 2.37 -17.35
C VAL A 298 17.23 1.33 -17.31
N TRP A 299 17.32 0.49 -16.28
CA TRP A 299 18.28 -0.60 -16.17
C TRP A 299 18.16 -1.61 -17.33
N SER A 300 16.94 -1.97 -17.72
CA SER A 300 16.69 -2.95 -18.79
C SER A 300 17.15 -2.45 -20.18
N PHE A 301 17.05 -1.15 -20.43
CA PHE A 301 17.50 -0.54 -21.69
C PHE A 301 19.00 -0.18 -21.69
N THR A 302 19.66 -0.21 -20.53
CA THR A 302 21.07 0.14 -20.38
C THR A 302 21.95 -1.11 -20.55
N GLU A 303 22.99 -1.02 -21.36
CA GLU A 303 24.01 -2.08 -21.52
C GLU A 303 25.09 -1.97 -20.44
N SER A 304 25.75 -0.84 -20.34
CA SER A 304 26.84 -0.57 -19.36
C SER A 304 26.62 0.72 -18.58
N GLU A 305 26.30 1.83 -19.27
CA GLU A 305 26.12 3.14 -18.66
C GLU A 305 24.79 3.77 -19.12
N VAL A 306 24.09 4.42 -18.21
CA VAL A 306 22.83 5.12 -18.53
C VAL A 306 23.13 6.36 -19.35
N THR A 307 22.53 6.43 -20.54
CA THR A 307 22.59 7.56 -21.46
C THR A 307 21.25 8.30 -21.48
N GLU A 308 21.23 9.50 -22.08
CA GLU A 308 19.98 10.25 -22.30
C GLU A 308 18.95 9.43 -23.07
N GLU A 309 19.38 8.65 -24.06
CA GLU A 309 18.50 7.78 -24.86
C GLU A 309 17.90 6.65 -24.02
N THR A 310 18.70 5.89 -23.27
CA THR A 310 18.22 4.78 -22.43
C THR A 310 17.34 5.27 -21.30
N PHE A 311 17.64 6.44 -20.74
CA PHE A 311 16.81 7.10 -19.74
C PHE A 311 15.44 7.49 -20.30
N ALA A 312 15.42 8.17 -21.47
CA ALA A 312 14.18 8.57 -22.13
C ALA A 312 13.30 7.38 -22.53
N LEU A 313 13.91 6.26 -22.97
CA LEU A 313 13.20 5.02 -23.25
C LEU A 313 12.55 4.45 -21.98
N GLY A 314 13.23 4.46 -20.84
CA GLY A 314 12.70 4.03 -19.55
C GLY A 314 11.47 4.84 -19.11
N VAL A 315 11.55 6.17 -19.18
CA VAL A 315 10.43 7.08 -18.86
C VAL A 315 9.23 6.84 -19.78
N LYS A 316 9.49 6.73 -21.09
CA LYS A 316 8.46 6.45 -22.10
C LYS A 316 7.76 5.12 -21.82
N GLN A 317 8.51 4.08 -21.46
CA GLN A 317 7.96 2.77 -21.18
C GLN A 317 7.05 2.78 -19.95
N VAL A 318 7.43 3.48 -18.87
CA VAL A 318 6.58 3.65 -17.69
C VAL A 318 5.27 4.36 -18.04
N LEU A 319 5.32 5.42 -18.85
CA LEU A 319 4.11 6.12 -19.31
C LEU A 319 3.23 5.21 -20.14
N ASN A 320 3.78 4.51 -21.13
CA ASN A 320 3.03 3.65 -22.03
C ASN A 320 2.27 2.53 -21.30
N ILE A 321 2.92 1.87 -20.34
CA ILE A 321 2.33 0.77 -19.58
C ILE A 321 1.17 1.26 -18.69
N ASN A 322 1.28 2.47 -18.11
CA ASN A 322 0.27 3.00 -17.22
C ASN A 322 -0.83 3.79 -17.93
N THR A 323 -0.64 4.19 -19.19
CA THR A 323 -1.60 4.97 -19.99
C THR A 323 -3.02 4.39 -20.01
N PRO A 324 -3.27 3.07 -20.24
CA PRO A 324 -4.63 2.54 -20.28
C PRO A 324 -5.38 2.72 -18.96
N MET A 325 -4.68 2.58 -17.82
CA MET A 325 -5.26 2.82 -16.50
C MET A 325 -5.61 4.30 -16.32
N PHE A 326 -4.71 5.20 -16.67
CA PHE A 326 -4.94 6.63 -16.56
C PHE A 326 -6.05 7.14 -17.46
N GLN A 327 -6.18 6.60 -18.67
CA GLN A 327 -7.30 6.88 -19.57
C GLN A 327 -8.62 6.48 -18.93
N ASN A 328 -8.73 5.26 -18.43
CA ASN A 328 -9.92 4.77 -17.76
C ASN A 328 -10.31 5.64 -16.54
N ASP A 329 -9.33 6.03 -15.72
CA ASP A 329 -9.58 6.89 -14.56
C ASP A 329 -10.05 8.29 -14.97
N THR A 330 -9.54 8.81 -16.10
CA THR A 330 -9.87 10.16 -16.61
C THR A 330 -11.23 10.17 -17.33
N GLU A 331 -11.56 9.13 -18.10
CA GLU A 331 -12.84 9.00 -18.80
C GLU A 331 -14.05 9.04 -17.85
N ASN A 332 -13.86 8.61 -16.61
CA ASN A 332 -14.88 8.63 -15.55
C ASN A 332 -14.99 9.98 -14.80
N LEU A 333 -14.38 11.06 -15.34
CA LEU A 333 -14.41 12.39 -14.76
C LEU A 333 -15.28 13.34 -15.58
N SER A 334 -15.96 14.26 -14.89
CA SER A 334 -16.68 15.35 -15.55
C SER A 334 -15.72 16.39 -16.14
N ALA A 335 -16.20 17.14 -17.15
CA ALA A 335 -15.39 18.23 -17.77
C ALA A 335 -14.80 19.20 -16.73
N THR A 336 -15.59 19.60 -15.73
CA THR A 336 -15.10 20.52 -14.67
C THR A 336 -14.11 19.87 -13.71
N GLN A 337 -14.10 18.54 -13.57
CA GLN A 337 -13.08 17.78 -12.83
C GLN A 337 -11.77 17.70 -13.62
N ILE A 338 -11.86 17.46 -14.93
CA ILE A 338 -10.69 17.49 -15.83
C ILE A 338 -10.03 18.87 -15.81
N GLU A 339 -10.82 19.95 -15.92
CA GLU A 339 -10.29 21.31 -15.84
C GLU A 339 -9.65 21.62 -14.48
N MET A 340 -10.18 21.08 -13.39
CA MET A 340 -9.56 21.20 -12.08
C MET A 340 -8.22 20.44 -12.01
N LEU A 341 -8.12 19.25 -12.60
CA LEU A 341 -6.87 18.52 -12.70
C LEU A 341 -5.84 19.28 -13.55
N ARG A 342 -6.29 19.94 -14.65
CA ARG A 342 -5.40 20.81 -15.45
C ARG A 342 -4.84 21.95 -14.62
N ALA A 343 -5.67 22.63 -13.83
CA ALA A 343 -5.24 23.68 -12.93
C ALA A 343 -4.18 23.16 -11.93
N ILE A 344 -4.47 22.02 -11.27
CA ILE A 344 -3.54 21.39 -10.32
C ILE A 344 -2.23 20.95 -11.01
N ALA A 345 -2.30 20.34 -12.19
CA ALA A 345 -1.12 19.91 -12.93
C ALA A 345 -0.20 21.08 -13.29
N ASN A 346 -0.78 22.27 -13.54
CA ASN A 346 -0.05 23.50 -13.81
C ASN A 346 0.40 24.26 -12.55
N GLY A 347 0.14 23.72 -11.35
CA GLY A 347 0.58 24.29 -10.08
C GLY A 347 -0.36 25.31 -9.46
N GLU A 348 -1.57 25.47 -10.00
CA GLU A 348 -2.56 26.38 -9.43
C GLU A 348 -3.08 25.87 -8.10
N GLN A 349 -3.21 26.77 -7.13
CA GLN A 349 -3.72 26.46 -5.79
C GLN A 349 -4.92 27.32 -5.40
N HIS A 350 -5.04 28.51 -5.99
CA HIS A 350 -6.09 29.49 -5.68
C HIS A 350 -7.30 29.34 -6.62
N PHE A 351 -7.97 28.19 -6.59
CA PHE A 351 -9.07 27.84 -7.50
C PHE A 351 -10.29 28.78 -7.44
N SER A 352 -10.37 29.63 -6.41
CA SER A 352 -11.45 30.60 -6.26
C SER A 352 -11.12 31.96 -6.88
N SER A 353 -9.86 32.20 -7.30
CA SER A 353 -9.48 33.45 -7.97
C SER A 353 -10.19 33.58 -9.33
N GLN A 354 -10.47 34.82 -9.74
CA GLN A 354 -11.18 35.07 -11.02
C GLN A 354 -10.37 34.61 -12.22
N ASP A 355 -9.05 34.79 -12.17
CA ASP A 355 -8.16 34.42 -13.28
C ASP A 355 -8.10 32.91 -13.46
N VAL A 356 -7.92 32.13 -12.38
CA VAL A 356 -7.91 30.68 -12.44
C VAL A 356 -9.25 30.12 -12.88
N LYS A 357 -10.38 30.67 -12.37
CA LYS A 357 -11.72 30.27 -12.81
C LYS A 357 -11.95 30.49 -14.30
N ARG A 358 -11.47 31.62 -14.84
CA ARG A 358 -11.61 31.97 -16.26
C ARG A 358 -10.73 31.07 -17.13
N ASN A 359 -9.48 30.85 -16.72
CA ASN A 359 -8.51 30.09 -17.49
C ASN A 359 -8.84 28.59 -17.58
N TYR A 360 -9.47 28.03 -16.53
CA TYR A 360 -9.74 26.59 -16.42
C TYR A 360 -11.23 26.24 -16.36
N ASN A 361 -12.15 27.21 -16.54
CA ASN A 361 -13.59 26.98 -16.53
C ASN A 361 -14.09 26.11 -15.34
N LEU A 362 -13.65 26.42 -14.11
CA LEU A 362 -13.89 25.61 -12.91
C LEU A 362 -15.32 25.67 -12.37
N GLY A 363 -16.17 26.51 -12.97
CA GLY A 363 -17.55 26.70 -12.51
C GLY A 363 -17.66 27.59 -11.27
N ASN A 364 -18.77 27.44 -10.55
CA ASN A 364 -19.06 28.21 -9.35
C ASN A 364 -18.33 27.64 -8.11
N PRO A 365 -18.28 28.39 -6.97
CA PRO A 365 -17.59 27.97 -5.76
C PRO A 365 -18.04 26.61 -5.22
N ASN A 366 -19.35 26.29 -5.30
CA ASN A 366 -19.88 25.01 -4.84
C ASN A 366 -19.40 23.84 -5.72
N THR A 367 -19.30 24.06 -7.03
CA THR A 367 -18.73 23.10 -7.98
C THR A 367 -17.26 22.81 -7.65
N ILE A 368 -16.47 23.83 -7.35
CA ILE A 368 -15.08 23.69 -6.97
C ILE A 368 -14.93 22.83 -5.71
N VAL A 369 -15.71 23.13 -4.66
CA VAL A 369 -15.69 22.37 -3.40
C VAL A 369 -16.11 20.91 -3.64
N LYS A 370 -17.19 20.69 -4.40
CA LYS A 370 -17.67 19.34 -4.75
C LYS A 370 -16.62 18.56 -5.54
N ASN A 371 -15.99 19.17 -6.53
CA ASN A 371 -14.98 18.52 -7.37
C ASN A 371 -13.74 18.15 -6.58
N LYS A 372 -13.23 19.04 -5.70
CA LYS A 372 -12.14 18.73 -4.77
C LYS A 372 -12.45 17.47 -3.96
N LYS A 373 -13.60 17.47 -3.29
CA LYS A 373 -14.02 16.33 -2.46
C LYS A 373 -14.17 15.03 -3.28
N THR A 374 -14.74 15.13 -4.48
CA THR A 374 -14.90 13.95 -5.35
C THR A 374 -13.55 13.40 -5.81
N LEU A 375 -12.63 14.25 -6.26
CA LEU A 375 -11.29 13.85 -6.69
C LEU A 375 -10.46 13.27 -5.52
N GLN A 376 -10.61 13.82 -4.32
CA GLN A 376 -9.99 13.26 -3.10
C GLN A 376 -10.58 11.89 -2.73
N ASN A 377 -11.91 11.72 -2.81
CA ASN A 377 -12.55 10.45 -2.53
C ASN A 377 -12.21 9.35 -3.56
N LYS A 378 -11.86 9.76 -4.78
CA LYS A 378 -11.36 8.87 -5.84
C LYS A 378 -9.86 8.59 -5.72
N ASP A 379 -9.18 9.12 -4.70
CA ASP A 379 -7.73 9.01 -4.53
C ASP A 379 -6.92 9.55 -5.73
N ILE A 380 -7.46 10.52 -6.49
CA ILE A 380 -6.79 11.15 -7.63
C ILE A 380 -5.91 12.32 -7.18
N ILE A 381 -6.43 13.14 -6.24
CA ILE A 381 -5.69 14.24 -5.63
C ILE A 381 -5.66 14.13 -4.11
N GLU A 382 -4.64 14.70 -3.51
CA GLU A 382 -4.52 14.83 -2.06
C GLU A 382 -4.06 16.23 -1.66
N LEU A 383 -4.30 16.59 -0.39
CA LEU A 383 -3.82 17.83 0.19
C LEU A 383 -2.47 17.56 0.88
N GLN A 384 -1.38 18.06 0.31
CA GLN A 384 -0.03 17.95 0.87
C GLN A 384 0.47 19.35 1.27
N LYS A 385 0.82 19.52 2.54
CA LYS A 385 1.39 20.81 3.06
C LYS A 385 0.57 22.05 2.66
N GLY A 386 -0.75 21.92 2.60
CA GLY A 386 -1.66 23.00 2.22
C GLY A 386 -1.96 23.15 0.73
N ASN A 387 -1.29 22.39 -0.13
CA ASN A 387 -1.47 22.41 -1.58
C ASN A 387 -2.10 21.11 -2.09
N PHE A 388 -2.96 21.22 -3.11
CA PHE A 388 -3.47 20.04 -3.81
C PHE A 388 -2.47 19.56 -4.84
N ASP A 389 -2.22 18.26 -4.86
CA ASP A 389 -1.41 17.61 -5.89
C ASP A 389 -1.99 16.22 -6.24
N PHE A 390 -1.56 15.66 -7.33
CA PHE A 390 -1.90 14.28 -7.71
C PHE A 390 -1.32 13.29 -6.69
N VAL A 391 -2.10 12.30 -6.34
CA VAL A 391 -1.62 11.16 -5.52
C VAL A 391 -0.58 10.37 -6.29
N ASP A 392 -0.80 10.19 -7.60
CA ASP A 392 0.05 9.45 -8.51
C ASP A 392 0.90 10.41 -9.37
N PRO A 393 2.23 10.44 -9.18
CA PRO A 393 3.12 11.33 -9.92
C PRO A 393 3.23 11.00 -11.41
N ILE A 394 3.06 9.72 -11.80
CA ILE A 394 3.10 9.30 -13.20
C ILE A 394 1.78 9.65 -13.89
N TYR A 395 0.65 9.57 -13.18
CA TYR A 395 -0.61 10.08 -13.69
C TYR A 395 -0.53 11.59 -13.93
N ARG A 396 0.06 12.36 -13.01
CA ARG A 396 0.31 13.80 -13.23
C ARG A 396 1.13 14.05 -14.48
N LEU A 397 2.22 13.32 -14.66
CA LEU A 397 3.12 13.47 -15.81
C LEU A 397 2.41 13.16 -17.12
N TRP A 398 1.68 12.04 -17.17
CA TRP A 398 0.88 11.62 -18.31
C TRP A 398 -0.23 12.65 -18.60
N PHE A 399 -1.00 13.05 -17.59
CA PHE A 399 -2.10 13.99 -17.72
C PHE A 399 -1.62 15.35 -18.29
N LYS A 400 -0.47 15.84 -17.81
CA LYS A 400 0.14 17.07 -18.33
C LYS A 400 0.59 16.99 -19.79
N GLY A 401 0.88 15.79 -20.27
CA GLY A 401 1.20 15.51 -21.67
C GLY A 401 -0.03 15.52 -22.58
N GLU A 402 -1.13 14.89 -22.12
CA GLU A 402 -2.37 14.69 -22.89
C GLU A 402 -3.31 15.91 -22.84
N TYR A 403 -3.43 16.58 -21.69
CA TYR A 403 -4.38 17.68 -21.42
C TYR A 403 -3.64 19.00 -21.23
N ARG A 404 -3.03 19.51 -22.31
CA ARG A 404 -2.32 20.79 -22.34
C ARG A 404 -3.23 22.03 -22.30
#